data_2b2d87f73a7143145514dd494966ae60
#
_entry.id   2b2d87f73a7143145514dd494966ae60
#
_cell.length_a   1.000
_cell.length_b   1.000
_cell.length_c   1.000
_cell.angle_alpha   90.00
_cell.angle_beta   90.00
_cell.angle_gamma   90.00
#
_symmetry.space_group_name_H-M   'P 1'
#
loop_
_entity.id
_entity.type
_entity.pdbx_description
1 polymer ?
#
loop_
_entity_poly.entity_id
_entity_poly.type
_entity_poly.pdbx_seq_one_letter_code
_entity_poly.pdbx_strand_id
1 'polypeptide(L)'
;MTLVLAADGRPLKASLNRALRRQKLRALMLIAPLLIFILVSFVMPIADMLFRSVENEIVVETLPRTVATLDGWDSDSGQAPDEDVFTALYFDMVLATEYKTHTRLGSRLNYEMTGISSLFRKSGRGVGRFDTDTYTDAFQAADPAYADPAQWAAWMADDTVRAALPMTANTYDAWAKMIIEAEEDVPVEEVPWDFVFTSLYLEVIEGAEPPVALNLSGVPLVNLRDQFADVDEDWLDPEVWQTIKIYSPEYTNGYFLNSVDRFKGVEGAEVRPENEQIYITLFIRTMIMSGSIMGMCVLLGYPIAWLLANLPARKANLLMILVLLPFWTSLLVRTSAWKVLLQQQGVINDTLVWYHSTWFGQLLDPVFMGLLNICYAFVNVITWVWNVLNGIWGGTDGLYLDWAAAGFERLALINNQTGTVIAMTHILLPFMILPLFSVMKTIPISYLRAAKSLGATNWTAFWRVYFPQSVPGIGAGCILVFILSIGYYITPELVGGTKGVFISNRIAYHISSSLNWGLAAALGTILLVIVMGLYWMYDKIVGIDNVKLGG
;
A
#
# COMPACT_ATOMS: atom_id res chain seq x y z
N MET A 1 -12.44 -57.23 15.20
CA MET A 1 -11.54 -56.69 14.13
C MET A 1 -10.22 -57.43 14.25
N THR A 2 -9.93 -58.38 13.36
CA THR A 2 -8.68 -59.13 13.33
C THR A 2 -7.55 -58.21 12.92
N LEU A 3 -6.56 -58.01 13.80
CA LEU A 3 -5.32 -57.26 13.54
C LEU A 3 -4.52 -58.02 12.44
N VAL A 4 -4.47 -57.48 11.24
CA VAL A 4 -3.61 -57.98 10.19
C VAL A 4 -2.18 -57.64 10.54
N LEU A 5 -1.34 -58.63 10.78
CA LEU A 5 0.07 -58.51 11.11
C LEU A 5 0.93 -58.54 9.82
N ALA A 6 1.98 -57.75 9.76
CA ALA A 6 3.00 -57.82 8.72
C ALA A 6 3.97 -58.97 9.00
N ALA A 7 4.82 -59.35 8.03
CA ALA A 7 5.75 -60.47 8.17
C ALA A 7 6.75 -60.33 9.36
N ASP A 8 6.89 -59.17 9.94
CA ASP A 8 7.69 -58.86 11.11
C ASP A 8 6.90 -58.86 12.45
N GLY A 9 5.67 -59.38 12.43
CA GLY A 9 4.80 -59.47 13.62
C GLY A 9 4.21 -58.16 14.10
N ARG A 10 4.37 -57.04 13.40
CA ARG A 10 3.82 -55.74 13.74
C ARG A 10 2.49 -55.48 13.04
N PRO A 11 1.61 -54.63 13.59
CA PRO A 11 0.40 -54.26 12.90
C PRO A 11 0.70 -53.68 11.51
N LEU A 12 0.16 -54.29 10.45
CA LEU A 12 0.40 -53.91 9.05
C LEU A 12 0.16 -52.41 8.81
N LYS A 13 -0.87 -51.84 9.41
CA LYS A 13 -1.21 -50.43 9.32
C LYS A 13 -0.09 -49.52 9.89
N ALA A 14 0.58 -49.93 10.97
CA ALA A 14 1.65 -49.16 11.58
C ALA A 14 2.94 -49.21 10.76
N SER A 15 3.28 -50.39 10.19
CA SER A 15 4.46 -50.54 9.31
C SER A 15 4.25 -49.81 7.98
N LEU A 16 3.07 -49.86 7.38
CA LEU A 16 2.71 -49.12 6.16
C LEU A 16 2.75 -47.61 6.39
N ASN A 17 2.17 -47.12 7.49
CA ASN A 17 2.22 -45.70 7.83
C ASN A 17 3.65 -45.21 8.06
N ARG A 18 4.53 -46.02 8.65
CA ARG A 18 5.94 -45.69 8.83
C ARG A 18 6.70 -45.64 7.50
N ALA A 19 6.43 -46.61 6.59
CA ALA A 19 7.01 -46.62 5.25
C ALA A 19 6.53 -45.40 4.44
N LEU A 20 5.25 -45.09 4.45
CA LEU A 20 4.67 -43.92 3.79
C LEU A 20 5.23 -42.61 4.36
N ARG A 21 5.40 -42.50 5.69
CA ARG A 21 6.04 -41.31 6.30
C ARG A 21 7.49 -41.15 5.84
N ARG A 22 8.27 -42.22 5.79
CA ARG A 22 9.65 -42.19 5.29
C ARG A 22 9.71 -41.78 3.83
N GLN A 23 8.81 -42.32 2.99
CA GLN A 23 8.72 -41.95 1.58
C GLN A 23 8.33 -40.50 1.39
N LYS A 24 7.31 -40.01 2.13
CA LYS A 24 6.91 -38.59 2.15
C LYS A 24 8.04 -37.68 2.62
N LEU A 25 8.76 -38.09 3.69
CA LEU A 25 9.90 -37.30 4.20
C LEU A 25 11.05 -37.22 3.19
N ARG A 26 11.38 -38.33 2.49
CA ARG A 26 12.38 -38.31 1.42
C ARG A 26 11.95 -37.43 0.25
N ALA A 27 10.68 -37.51 -0.17
CA ALA A 27 10.14 -36.64 -1.20
C ALA A 27 10.17 -35.17 -0.74
N LEU A 28 9.81 -34.90 0.51
CA LEU A 28 9.88 -33.55 1.10
C LEU A 28 11.32 -33.03 1.12
N MET A 29 12.31 -33.85 1.52
CA MET A 29 13.72 -33.46 1.51
C MET A 29 14.24 -33.14 0.10
N LEU A 30 13.76 -33.82 -0.94
CA LEU A 30 14.13 -33.52 -2.33
C LEU A 30 13.61 -32.16 -2.81
N ILE A 31 12.40 -31.79 -2.39
CA ILE A 31 11.79 -30.51 -2.76
C ILE A 31 12.05 -29.41 -1.73
N ALA A 32 12.63 -29.76 -0.56
CA ALA A 32 12.88 -28.83 0.54
C ALA A 32 13.67 -27.57 0.12
N PRO A 33 14.75 -27.64 -0.68
CA PRO A 33 15.48 -26.45 -1.10
C PRO A 33 14.58 -25.48 -1.87
N LEU A 34 13.75 -25.97 -2.80
CA LEU A 34 12.80 -25.16 -3.55
C LEU A 34 11.68 -24.62 -2.63
N LEU A 35 11.17 -25.47 -1.74
CA LEU A 35 10.13 -25.07 -0.79
C LEU A 35 10.63 -23.99 0.16
N ILE A 36 11.84 -24.13 0.72
CA ILE A 36 12.46 -23.13 1.58
C ILE A 36 12.67 -21.82 0.82
N PHE A 37 13.17 -21.90 -0.43
CA PHE A 37 13.32 -20.72 -1.27
C PHE A 37 11.98 -19.99 -1.45
N ILE A 38 10.89 -20.70 -1.78
CA ILE A 38 9.56 -20.11 -1.93
C ILE A 38 9.07 -19.49 -0.59
N LEU A 39 9.25 -20.21 0.52
CA LEU A 39 8.85 -19.70 1.83
C LEU A 39 9.59 -18.43 2.21
N VAL A 40 10.91 -18.39 2.01
CA VAL A 40 11.73 -17.22 2.40
C VAL A 40 11.56 -16.05 1.42
N SER A 41 11.46 -16.31 0.10
CA SER A 41 11.41 -15.23 -0.91
C SER A 41 10.01 -14.72 -1.20
N PHE A 42 8.94 -15.48 -0.91
CA PHE A 42 7.57 -15.08 -1.21
C PHE A 42 6.67 -15.05 0.02
N VAL A 43 6.61 -16.15 0.80
CA VAL A 43 5.66 -16.24 1.92
C VAL A 43 6.07 -15.32 3.07
N MET A 44 7.37 -15.30 3.41
CA MET A 44 7.87 -14.48 4.52
C MET A 44 7.68 -12.97 4.27
N PRO A 45 8.02 -12.39 3.10
CA PRO A 45 7.74 -10.98 2.82
C PRO A 45 6.23 -10.64 2.80
N ILE A 46 5.38 -11.56 2.34
CA ILE A 46 3.92 -11.36 2.40
C ILE A 46 3.45 -11.36 3.86
N ALA A 47 3.94 -12.29 4.67
CA ALA A 47 3.61 -12.34 6.09
C ALA A 47 4.12 -11.09 6.85
N ASP A 48 5.34 -10.63 6.57
CA ASP A 48 5.88 -9.37 7.10
C ASP A 48 5.00 -8.17 6.70
N MET A 49 4.62 -8.08 5.43
CA MET A 49 3.69 -7.05 4.96
C MET A 49 2.34 -7.09 5.70
N LEU A 50 1.78 -8.30 5.90
CA LEU A 50 0.53 -8.46 6.65
C LEU A 50 0.70 -8.01 8.11
N PHE A 51 1.84 -8.27 8.73
CA PHE A 51 2.13 -7.85 10.10
C PHE A 51 2.25 -6.32 10.19
N ARG A 52 2.99 -5.70 9.27
CA ARG A 52 3.14 -4.23 9.19
C ARG A 52 1.81 -3.49 8.97
N SER A 53 0.78 -4.17 8.48
CA SER A 53 -0.55 -3.56 8.31
C SER A 53 -1.27 -3.26 9.63
N VAL A 54 -0.78 -3.79 10.75
CA VAL A 54 -1.32 -3.57 12.11
C VAL A 54 -0.29 -2.98 13.07
N GLU A 55 1.00 -3.03 12.75
CA GLU A 55 2.13 -2.54 13.55
C GLU A 55 2.17 -1.00 13.54
N ASN A 56 2.31 -0.38 14.71
CA ASN A 56 2.28 1.08 14.86
C ASN A 56 3.18 1.52 16.03
N GLU A 57 4.45 1.16 15.98
CA GLU A 57 5.42 1.43 17.07
C GLU A 57 5.87 2.90 17.11
N ILE A 58 5.72 3.65 15.99
CA ILE A 58 6.32 4.98 15.82
C ILE A 58 5.93 6.00 16.88
N VAL A 59 4.71 5.90 17.44
CA VAL A 59 4.24 6.84 18.49
C VAL A 59 4.96 6.53 19.81
N VAL A 60 4.94 5.29 20.26
CA VAL A 60 5.60 4.84 21.49
C VAL A 60 7.12 4.99 21.40
N GLU A 61 7.73 4.67 20.26
CA GLU A 61 9.17 4.84 20.05
C GLU A 61 9.62 6.30 20.07
N THR A 62 8.78 7.21 19.55
CA THR A 62 9.13 8.63 19.45
C THR A 62 8.75 9.41 20.70
N LEU A 63 7.63 9.07 21.36
CA LEU A 63 7.09 9.76 22.53
C LEU A 63 6.85 8.82 23.71
N PRO A 64 7.85 8.04 24.17
CA PRO A 64 7.65 7.01 25.18
C PRO A 64 7.19 7.56 26.54
N ARG A 65 7.75 8.70 26.98
CA ARG A 65 7.38 9.34 28.25
C ARG A 65 6.01 9.99 28.15
N THR A 66 5.76 10.69 27.06
CA THR A 66 4.49 11.35 26.77
C THR A 66 3.34 10.34 26.79
N VAL A 67 3.49 9.21 26.10
CA VAL A 67 2.46 8.16 26.06
C VAL A 67 2.19 7.58 27.44
N ALA A 68 3.23 7.30 28.22
CA ALA A 68 3.08 6.76 29.57
C ALA A 68 2.33 7.74 30.51
N THR A 69 2.62 9.04 30.40
CA THR A 69 1.95 10.06 31.22
C THR A 69 0.53 10.33 30.73
N LEU A 70 0.31 10.27 29.42
CA LEU A 70 -0.99 10.52 28.77
C LEU A 70 -2.04 9.44 29.11
N ASP A 71 -1.63 8.26 29.57
CA ASP A 71 -2.58 7.24 30.03
C ASP A 71 -3.47 7.73 31.17
N GLY A 72 -2.93 8.58 32.06
CA GLY A 72 -3.68 9.19 33.16
C GLY A 72 -4.61 10.34 32.78
N TRP A 73 -4.47 10.89 31.59
CA TRP A 73 -5.29 12.02 31.13
C TRP A 73 -6.69 11.58 30.69
N ASP A 74 -7.71 12.32 31.15
CA ASP A 74 -9.10 12.11 30.76
C ASP A 74 -9.39 12.76 29.40
N SER A 75 -9.51 11.92 28.36
CA SER A 75 -9.80 12.36 26.99
C SER A 75 -11.17 13.01 26.81
N ASP A 76 -12.11 12.77 27.73
CA ASP A 76 -13.47 13.30 27.66
C ASP A 76 -13.61 14.64 28.38
N SER A 77 -12.53 15.12 29.03
CA SER A 77 -12.49 16.39 29.76
C SER A 77 -12.73 17.61 28.86
N GLY A 78 -12.50 17.51 27.56
CA GLY A 78 -12.54 18.61 26.60
C GLY A 78 -11.46 19.67 26.83
N GLN A 79 -10.42 19.37 27.61
CA GLN A 79 -9.29 20.25 27.89
C GLN A 79 -7.96 19.55 27.54
N ALA A 80 -6.96 20.35 27.15
CA ALA A 80 -5.61 19.85 26.98
C ALA A 80 -5.06 19.28 28.30
N PRO A 81 -4.09 18.33 28.26
CA PRO A 81 -3.47 17.78 29.44
C PRO A 81 -2.80 18.81 30.35
N ASP A 82 -2.50 18.39 31.57
CA ASP A 82 -1.76 19.18 32.55
C ASP A 82 -0.27 19.25 32.21
N GLU A 83 0.47 20.09 32.97
CA GLU A 83 1.90 20.37 32.80
C GLU A 83 2.78 19.11 32.77
N ASP A 84 2.42 18.06 33.51
CA ASP A 84 3.19 16.79 33.57
C ASP A 84 3.32 16.12 32.20
N VAL A 85 2.25 16.18 31.38
CA VAL A 85 2.26 15.62 30.02
C VAL A 85 3.12 16.49 29.09
N PHE A 86 3.07 17.82 29.23
CA PHE A 86 3.94 18.72 28.46
C PHE A 86 5.40 18.59 28.85
N THR A 87 5.68 18.34 30.14
CA THR A 87 7.03 18.02 30.62
C THR A 87 7.54 16.73 29.96
N ALA A 88 6.75 15.69 29.95
CA ALA A 88 7.10 14.43 29.24
C ALA A 88 7.31 14.66 27.74
N LEU A 89 6.44 15.45 27.10
CA LEU A 89 6.56 15.83 25.68
C LEU A 89 7.86 16.58 25.41
N TYR A 90 8.28 17.48 26.29
CA TYR A 90 9.52 18.23 26.14
C TYR A 90 10.73 17.29 26.05
N PHE A 91 10.88 16.35 26.99
CA PHE A 91 11.97 15.38 26.98
C PHE A 91 11.97 14.51 25.73
N ASP A 92 10.80 14.03 25.32
CA ASP A 92 10.66 13.20 24.12
C ASP A 92 10.95 14.01 22.85
N MET A 93 10.48 15.27 22.77
CA MET A 93 10.65 16.12 21.59
C MET A 93 12.09 16.57 21.37
N VAL A 94 12.85 16.83 22.44
CA VAL A 94 14.30 17.14 22.31
C VAL A 94 15.00 15.98 21.61
N LEU A 95 14.86 14.77 22.15
CA LEU A 95 15.47 13.57 21.57
C LEU A 95 14.95 13.29 20.15
N ALA A 96 13.64 13.39 19.94
CA ALA A 96 13.01 13.16 18.64
C ALA A 96 13.46 14.17 17.58
N THR A 97 13.87 15.36 17.98
CA THR A 97 14.36 16.40 17.06
C THR A 97 15.75 16.02 16.53
N GLU A 98 16.65 15.58 17.40
CA GLU A 98 18.01 15.16 17.02
C GLU A 98 17.96 13.90 16.14
N TYR A 99 17.19 12.89 16.51
CA TYR A 99 16.97 11.70 15.69
C TYR A 99 16.09 11.96 14.44
N LYS A 100 15.52 13.17 14.28
CA LYS A 100 14.59 13.56 13.20
C LYS A 100 13.33 12.68 13.12
N THR A 101 12.99 12.01 14.21
CA THR A 101 11.83 11.11 14.29
C THR A 101 10.52 11.88 14.44
N HIS A 102 10.53 13.08 15.05
CA HIS A 102 9.37 13.97 15.18
C HIS A 102 8.69 14.28 13.84
N THR A 103 9.45 14.46 12.75
CA THR A 103 8.88 14.71 11.43
C THR A 103 8.21 13.48 10.83
N ARG A 104 8.75 12.28 11.11
CA ARG A 104 8.16 11.01 10.68
C ARG A 104 6.87 10.74 11.43
N LEU A 105 6.88 10.95 12.76
CA LEU A 105 5.69 10.84 13.61
C LEU A 105 4.60 11.81 13.17
N GLY A 106 4.93 13.10 13.00
CA GLY A 106 3.99 14.09 12.51
C GLY A 106 3.40 13.72 11.14
N SER A 107 4.22 13.20 10.22
CA SER A 107 3.75 12.72 8.92
C SER A 107 2.83 11.51 9.05
N ARG A 108 3.10 10.60 9.99
CA ARG A 108 2.23 9.45 10.27
C ARG A 108 0.87 9.89 10.82
N LEU A 109 0.87 10.73 11.84
CA LEU A 109 -0.36 11.19 12.48
C LEU A 109 -1.18 12.12 11.57
N ASN A 110 -0.55 12.78 10.59
CA ASN A 110 -1.24 13.65 9.64
C ASN A 110 -2.21 12.90 8.70
N TYR A 111 -2.12 11.58 8.62
CA TYR A 111 -3.13 10.75 7.96
C TYR A 111 -4.39 10.60 8.80
N GLU A 112 -4.31 10.86 10.09
CA GLU A 112 -5.42 10.76 11.03
C GLU A 112 -6.03 12.14 11.31
N MET A 113 -5.19 13.12 11.56
CA MET A 113 -5.56 14.51 11.83
C MET A 113 -4.76 15.46 10.94
N THR A 114 -5.45 16.16 10.04
CA THR A 114 -4.81 17.10 9.10
C THR A 114 -4.23 18.30 9.86
N GLY A 115 -2.97 18.64 9.58
CA GLY A 115 -2.27 19.77 10.23
C GLY A 115 -1.24 19.35 11.28
N ILE A 116 -1.41 18.19 11.94
CA ILE A 116 -0.53 17.73 13.02
C ILE A 116 0.94 17.60 12.58
N SER A 117 1.20 17.33 11.31
CA SER A 117 2.55 17.31 10.74
C SER A 117 3.24 18.69 10.79
N SER A 118 2.48 19.77 10.67
CA SER A 118 3.00 21.14 10.82
C SER A 118 3.34 21.43 12.27
N LEU A 119 2.46 21.03 13.17
CA LEU A 119 2.62 21.16 14.61
C LEU A 119 3.94 20.52 15.09
N PHE A 120 4.18 19.25 14.78
CA PHE A 120 5.43 18.57 15.15
C PHE A 120 6.68 19.21 14.54
N ARG A 121 6.61 19.70 13.30
CA ARG A 121 7.74 20.40 12.66
C ARG A 121 8.04 21.76 13.29
N LYS A 122 7.01 22.51 13.70
CA LYS A 122 7.19 23.78 14.40
C LYS A 122 7.80 23.52 15.78
N SER A 123 7.27 22.54 16.51
CA SER A 123 7.73 22.16 17.85
C SER A 123 9.19 21.67 17.84
N GLY A 124 9.61 20.86 16.86
CA GLY A 124 11.01 20.45 16.73
C GLY A 124 11.99 21.61 16.49
N ARG A 125 11.49 22.72 15.86
CA ARG A 125 12.32 23.94 15.71
C ARG A 125 12.26 24.86 16.91
N GLY A 126 11.21 24.73 17.73
CA GLY A 126 10.96 25.57 18.91
C GLY A 126 11.60 25.02 20.17
N VAL A 127 11.58 23.70 20.38
CA VAL A 127 11.95 23.05 21.63
C VAL A 127 13.34 23.37 22.15
N GLY A 128 14.31 23.57 21.27
CA GLY A 128 15.67 24.00 21.61
C GLY A 128 15.82 25.48 21.98
N ARG A 129 14.69 26.24 22.07
CA ARG A 129 14.68 27.67 22.41
C ARG A 129 13.80 27.94 23.64
N PHE A 130 13.36 26.90 24.31
CA PHE A 130 12.60 27.03 25.54
C PHE A 130 13.51 27.59 26.65
N ASP A 131 12.94 28.38 27.56
CA ASP A 131 13.68 29.06 28.63
C ASP A 131 14.26 28.10 29.69
N THR A 132 14.57 26.86 29.30
CA THR A 132 15.14 25.80 30.14
C THR A 132 16.65 25.97 30.41
N ASP A 133 17.33 26.80 29.63
CA ASP A 133 18.71 27.27 29.86
C ASP A 133 18.86 27.95 31.24
N THR A 134 17.79 28.59 31.73
CA THR A 134 17.73 29.15 33.11
C THR A 134 18.12 28.13 34.17
N TYR A 135 17.78 26.86 34.00
CA TYR A 135 18.17 25.82 34.93
C TYR A 135 19.67 25.50 34.87
N THR A 136 20.19 25.35 33.65
CA THR A 136 21.60 25.12 33.40
C THR A 136 22.45 26.23 34.00
N ASP A 137 22.08 27.48 33.70
CA ASP A 137 22.75 28.67 34.25
C ASP A 137 22.72 28.71 35.79
N ALA A 138 21.58 28.38 36.41
CA ALA A 138 21.42 28.34 37.86
C ALA A 138 22.30 27.30 38.54
N PHE A 139 22.36 26.07 37.97
CA PHE A 139 23.22 25.01 38.51
C PHE A 139 24.70 25.31 38.34
N GLN A 140 25.12 25.77 37.17
CA GLN A 140 26.52 26.11 36.88
C GLN A 140 26.99 27.36 37.67
N ALA A 141 26.12 28.33 37.90
CA ALA A 141 26.42 29.47 38.74
C ALA A 141 26.54 29.11 40.24
N ALA A 142 25.76 28.10 40.69
CA ALA A 142 25.78 27.65 42.06
C ALA A 142 27.05 26.84 42.40
N ASP A 143 27.48 25.95 41.51
CA ASP A 143 28.73 25.19 41.68
C ASP A 143 29.36 24.84 40.32
N PRO A 144 30.68 25.14 40.12
CA PRO A 144 31.40 24.80 38.88
C PRO A 144 31.42 23.30 38.52
N ALA A 145 31.18 22.41 39.47
CA ALA A 145 31.10 20.97 39.23
C ALA A 145 30.00 20.59 38.21
N TYR A 146 28.94 21.39 38.12
CA TYR A 146 27.89 21.19 37.11
C TYR A 146 28.28 21.56 35.67
N ALA A 147 29.39 22.31 35.52
CA ALA A 147 29.96 22.63 34.21
C ALA A 147 31.06 21.64 33.77
N ASP A 148 31.39 20.64 34.62
CA ASP A 148 32.44 19.65 34.34
C ASP A 148 31.84 18.33 33.82
N PRO A 149 32.08 17.98 32.53
CA PRO A 149 31.62 16.71 31.97
C PRO A 149 32.10 15.47 32.74
N ALA A 150 33.34 15.48 33.22
CA ALA A 150 33.89 14.34 33.95
C ALA A 150 33.18 14.11 35.29
N GLN A 151 32.72 15.21 35.93
CA GLN A 151 31.94 15.13 37.15
C GLN A 151 30.54 14.54 36.92
N TRP A 152 29.87 14.93 35.85
CA TRP A 152 28.60 14.34 35.41
C TRP A 152 28.74 12.82 35.16
N ALA A 153 29.79 12.42 34.45
CA ALA A 153 30.05 11.00 34.21
C ALA A 153 30.32 10.25 35.53
N ALA A 154 31.01 10.85 36.48
CA ALA A 154 31.26 10.25 37.82
C ALA A 154 29.95 10.12 38.62
N TRP A 155 29.10 11.14 38.66
CA TRP A 155 27.80 11.09 39.33
C TRP A 155 26.90 10.02 38.73
N MET A 156 26.87 9.92 37.42
CA MET A 156 26.02 8.94 36.72
C MET A 156 26.63 7.53 36.70
N ALA A 157 27.88 7.37 37.15
CA ALA A 157 28.46 6.05 37.44
C ALA A 157 28.18 5.56 38.87
N ASP A 158 27.72 6.42 39.76
CA ASP A 158 27.43 6.08 41.19
C ASP A 158 25.98 5.63 41.33
N ASP A 159 25.76 4.38 41.69
CA ASP A 159 24.44 3.78 41.91
C ASP A 159 23.61 4.52 42.96
N THR A 160 24.26 5.16 43.95
CA THR A 160 23.57 5.90 45.01
C THR A 160 22.95 7.19 44.47
N VAL A 161 23.70 7.93 43.64
CA VAL A 161 23.25 9.14 42.97
C VAL A 161 22.12 8.83 41.98
N ARG A 162 22.30 7.77 41.22
CA ARG A 162 21.26 7.31 40.26
C ARG A 162 19.97 6.90 40.96
N ALA A 163 20.06 6.27 42.13
CA ALA A 163 18.88 5.88 42.91
C ALA A 163 18.20 7.10 43.57
N ALA A 164 18.93 8.15 43.89
CA ALA A 164 18.38 9.40 44.42
C ALA A 164 17.76 10.28 43.34
N LEU A 165 18.24 10.18 42.09
CA LEU A 165 17.86 11.02 40.94
C LEU A 165 17.50 10.15 39.70
N PRO A 166 16.47 9.31 39.78
CA PRO A 166 16.16 8.33 38.75
C PRO A 166 15.74 8.99 37.40
N MET A 167 15.02 10.12 37.41
CA MET A 167 14.62 10.82 36.20
C MET A 167 15.85 11.44 35.50
N THR A 168 16.72 12.11 36.27
CA THR A 168 17.98 12.68 35.77
C THR A 168 18.90 11.60 35.22
N ALA A 169 19.06 10.48 35.93
CA ALA A 169 19.86 9.37 35.44
C ALA A 169 19.34 8.79 34.10
N ASN A 170 18.03 8.56 33.99
CA ASN A 170 17.41 8.09 32.74
C ASN A 170 17.53 9.13 31.60
N THR A 171 17.43 10.41 31.93
CA THR A 171 17.56 11.49 30.95
C THR A 171 19.01 11.63 30.47
N TYR A 172 19.99 11.51 31.42
CA TYR A 172 21.41 11.50 31.08
C TYR A 172 21.77 10.29 30.19
N ASP A 173 21.29 9.09 30.51
CA ASP A 173 21.52 7.92 29.68
C ASP A 173 20.96 8.09 28.25
N ALA A 174 19.77 8.69 28.12
CA ALA A 174 19.16 8.98 26.83
C ALA A 174 19.96 10.04 26.06
N TRP A 175 20.44 11.09 26.73
CA TRP A 175 21.33 12.09 26.17
C TRP A 175 22.66 11.48 25.74
N ALA A 176 23.32 10.71 26.59
CA ALA A 176 24.60 10.07 26.30
C ALA A 176 24.50 9.12 25.09
N LYS A 177 23.40 8.36 25.01
CA LYS A 177 23.12 7.51 23.86
C LYS A 177 22.95 8.33 22.58
N MET A 178 22.22 9.43 22.65
CA MET A 178 22.00 10.33 21.52
C MET A 178 23.30 10.96 21.02
N ILE A 179 24.19 11.45 21.93
CA ILE A 179 25.49 12.00 21.58
C ILE A 179 26.33 10.98 20.81
N ILE A 180 26.34 9.72 21.23
CA ILE A 180 27.07 8.64 20.56
C ILE A 180 26.46 8.32 19.18
N GLU A 181 25.13 8.21 19.09
CA GLU A 181 24.45 7.70 17.90
C GLU A 181 24.16 8.78 16.85
N ALA A 182 23.87 10.00 17.25
CA ALA A 182 23.47 11.08 16.35
C ALA A 182 24.59 12.08 16.06
N GLU A 183 25.41 12.42 17.09
CA GLU A 183 26.49 13.41 16.95
C GLU A 183 27.86 12.75 16.71
N GLU A 184 27.95 11.41 16.89
CA GLU A 184 29.22 10.67 16.77
C GLU A 184 30.31 11.17 17.75
N ASP A 185 29.91 11.72 18.91
CA ASP A 185 30.79 12.32 19.91
C ASP A 185 30.82 11.51 21.22
N VAL A 186 31.60 11.96 22.21
CA VAL A 186 31.89 11.24 23.44
C VAL A 186 31.23 11.94 24.63
N PRO A 187 30.22 11.35 25.29
CA PRO A 187 29.44 12.01 26.36
C PRO A 187 30.26 12.48 27.56
N VAL A 188 31.44 11.89 27.81
CA VAL A 188 32.32 12.30 28.94
C VAL A 188 33.16 13.54 28.64
N GLU A 189 33.14 14.05 27.41
CA GLU A 189 33.84 15.25 26.98
C GLU A 189 32.88 16.45 26.82
N GLU A 190 31.57 16.22 26.91
CA GLU A 190 30.55 17.25 26.80
C GLU A 190 29.72 17.44 28.07
N VAL A 191 29.35 18.69 28.36
CA VAL A 191 28.37 19.00 29.42
C VAL A 191 26.98 18.59 28.92
N PRO A 192 26.18 17.92 29.77
CA PRO A 192 24.80 17.57 29.38
C PRO A 192 24.00 18.79 28.96
N TRP A 193 23.06 18.59 28.03
CA TRP A 193 22.20 19.66 27.52
C TRP A 193 21.11 20.07 28.50
N ASP A 194 20.48 21.19 28.31
CA ASP A 194 19.52 21.85 29.20
C ASP A 194 18.40 20.93 29.69
N PHE A 195 17.96 19.98 28.86
CA PHE A 195 16.90 19.04 29.27
C PHE A 195 17.36 18.05 30.37
N VAL A 196 18.65 17.77 30.48
CA VAL A 196 19.18 16.98 31.62
C VAL A 196 19.17 17.83 32.88
N PHE A 197 19.53 19.10 32.81
CA PHE A 197 19.42 20.04 33.94
C PHE A 197 17.97 20.27 34.32
N THR A 198 17.07 20.32 33.36
CA THR A 198 15.63 20.40 33.62
C THR A 198 15.15 19.21 34.44
N SER A 199 15.56 17.98 34.09
CA SER A 199 15.17 16.81 34.89
C SER A 199 15.74 16.87 36.32
N LEU A 200 16.99 17.31 36.47
CA LEU A 200 17.60 17.49 37.79
C LEU A 200 16.87 18.55 38.63
N TYR A 201 16.50 19.68 38.00
CA TYR A 201 15.75 20.74 38.67
C TYR A 201 14.41 20.24 39.20
N LEU A 202 13.66 19.51 38.37
CA LEU A 202 12.34 18.99 38.73
C LEU A 202 12.45 18.00 39.92
N GLU A 203 13.41 17.08 39.90
CA GLU A 203 13.62 16.14 41.03
C GLU A 203 14.04 16.86 42.32
N VAL A 204 14.88 17.89 42.22
CA VAL A 204 15.32 18.66 43.38
C VAL A 204 14.19 19.46 44.03
N ILE A 205 13.30 20.07 43.24
CA ILE A 205 12.13 20.78 43.77
C ILE A 205 11.09 19.82 44.39
N GLU A 206 11.06 18.57 43.95
CA GLU A 206 10.24 17.49 44.54
C GLU A 206 10.86 16.92 45.80
N GLY A 207 12.06 17.34 46.16
CA GLY A 207 12.72 16.99 47.41
C GLY A 207 13.86 15.97 47.29
N ALA A 208 14.33 15.66 46.08
CA ALA A 208 15.53 14.85 45.89
C ALA A 208 16.81 15.62 46.32
N GLU A 209 17.79 14.91 46.87
CA GLU A 209 19.08 15.51 47.22
C GLU A 209 19.98 15.60 45.99
N PRO A 210 20.40 16.81 45.56
CA PRO A 210 21.32 16.98 44.44
C PRO A 210 22.73 16.51 44.83
N PRO A 211 23.58 16.09 43.84
CA PRO A 211 24.94 15.60 44.09
C PRO A 211 25.83 16.60 44.84
N VAL A 212 25.59 17.89 44.62
CA VAL A 212 26.21 19.00 45.38
C VAL A 212 25.07 19.85 45.93
N ALA A 213 25.14 20.10 47.25
CA ALA A 213 24.11 20.88 47.94
C ALA A 213 24.08 22.33 47.41
N LEU A 214 22.89 22.77 46.98
CA LEU A 214 22.65 24.10 46.42
C LEU A 214 21.35 24.71 46.92
N ASN A 215 21.29 26.01 46.76
CA ASN A 215 20.08 26.77 47.04
C ASN A 215 19.48 27.29 45.70
N LEU A 216 18.40 26.66 45.25
CA LEU A 216 17.68 27.05 44.05
C LEU A 216 16.49 28.00 44.34
N SER A 217 16.45 28.55 45.58
CA SER A 217 15.41 29.50 45.96
C SER A 217 15.50 30.76 45.08
N GLY A 218 14.51 30.97 44.22
CA GLY A 218 14.45 32.12 43.31
C GLY A 218 14.58 31.75 41.82
N VAL A 219 14.86 30.51 41.49
CA VAL A 219 14.77 30.02 40.09
C VAL A 219 13.31 29.76 39.78
N PRO A 220 12.71 30.43 38.79
CA PRO A 220 11.30 30.23 38.46
C PRO A 220 11.07 28.89 37.80
N LEU A 221 9.93 28.26 38.08
CA LEU A 221 9.51 27.08 37.33
C LEU A 221 9.04 27.55 35.95
N VAL A 222 9.66 27.00 34.90
CA VAL A 222 9.28 27.24 33.51
C VAL A 222 8.00 26.45 33.21
N ASN A 223 6.99 27.13 32.71
CA ASN A 223 5.75 26.50 32.27
C ASN A 223 5.93 25.99 30.84
N LEU A 224 6.17 24.69 30.68
CA LEU A 224 6.41 24.07 29.39
C LEU A 224 5.13 24.04 28.53
N ARG A 225 3.96 23.95 29.15
CA ARG A 225 2.67 24.05 28.42
C ARG A 225 2.55 25.39 27.70
N ASP A 226 2.89 26.51 28.37
CA ASP A 226 2.84 27.84 27.78
C ASP A 226 3.90 27.97 26.67
N GLN A 227 5.10 27.42 26.88
CA GLN A 227 6.17 27.41 25.85
C GLN A 227 5.76 26.63 24.59
N PHE A 228 5.08 25.49 24.73
CA PHE A 228 4.54 24.75 23.58
C PHE A 228 3.39 25.53 22.90
N ALA A 229 2.51 26.17 23.67
CA ALA A 229 1.42 26.98 23.15
C ALA A 229 1.94 28.22 22.38
N ASP A 230 3.03 28.82 22.82
CA ASP A 230 3.70 29.94 22.12
C ASP A 230 4.31 29.50 20.77
N VAL A 231 4.76 28.24 20.67
CA VAL A 231 5.22 27.68 19.39
C VAL A 231 4.05 27.43 18.43
N ASP A 232 2.96 26.85 18.96
CA ASP A 232 1.73 26.60 18.20
C ASP A 232 0.55 26.37 19.17
N GLU A 233 -0.49 27.21 19.05
CA GLU A 233 -1.69 27.13 19.88
C GLU A 233 -2.45 25.80 19.74
N ASP A 234 -2.24 25.07 18.65
CA ASP A 234 -2.83 23.75 18.42
C ASP A 234 -2.46 22.72 19.51
N TRP A 235 -1.39 22.96 20.30
CA TRP A 235 -1.07 22.11 21.46
C TRP A 235 -2.10 22.23 22.60
N LEU A 236 -2.90 23.28 22.63
CA LEU A 236 -4.00 23.44 23.59
C LEU A 236 -5.29 22.77 23.10
N ASP A 237 -5.32 22.26 21.86
CA ASP A 237 -6.47 21.52 21.33
C ASP A 237 -6.48 20.08 21.87
N PRO A 238 -7.53 19.66 22.61
CA PRO A 238 -7.67 18.29 23.10
C PRO A 238 -7.67 17.24 21.98
N GLU A 239 -8.12 17.58 20.76
CA GLU A 239 -8.15 16.62 19.63
C GLU A 239 -6.75 16.13 19.24
N VAL A 240 -5.71 16.96 19.37
CA VAL A 240 -4.31 16.58 19.14
C VAL A 240 -3.90 15.45 20.09
N TRP A 241 -4.19 15.65 21.39
CA TRP A 241 -3.84 14.69 22.43
C TRP A 241 -4.66 13.40 22.37
N GLN A 242 -5.94 13.51 22.01
CA GLN A 242 -6.79 12.36 21.72
C GLN A 242 -6.21 11.54 20.56
N THR A 243 -5.78 12.21 19.50
CA THR A 243 -5.15 11.55 18.36
C THR A 243 -3.87 10.82 18.76
N ILE A 244 -2.98 11.47 19.53
CA ILE A 244 -1.76 10.83 20.05
C ILE A 244 -2.13 9.62 20.90
N LYS A 245 -3.09 9.73 21.82
CA LYS A 245 -3.54 8.65 22.72
C LYS A 245 -4.17 7.47 21.96
N ILE A 246 -5.04 7.74 20.99
CA ILE A 246 -5.74 6.72 20.19
C ILE A 246 -4.74 5.91 19.35
N TYR A 247 -3.67 6.56 18.86
CA TYR A 247 -2.66 5.94 18.01
C TYR A 247 -1.35 5.59 18.74
N SER A 248 -1.32 5.67 20.06
CA SER A 248 -0.17 5.24 20.87
C SER A 248 0.01 3.71 20.97
N PRO A 249 -1.02 2.83 20.95
CA PRO A 249 -0.80 1.40 21.03
C PRO A 249 0.08 0.86 19.90
N GLU A 250 0.97 -0.10 20.22
CA GLU A 250 1.87 -0.78 19.27
C GLU A 250 1.12 -1.47 18.11
N TYR A 251 -0.14 -1.84 18.33
CA TYR A 251 -1.00 -2.45 17.31
C TYR A 251 -2.24 -1.60 17.08
N THR A 252 -2.53 -1.31 15.82
CA THR A 252 -3.69 -0.51 15.44
C THR A 252 -4.45 -1.12 14.25
N ASN A 253 -5.76 -0.94 14.25
CA ASN A 253 -6.59 -1.17 13.07
C ASN A 253 -6.77 0.11 12.22
N GLY A 254 -6.14 1.22 12.62
CA GLY A 254 -6.28 2.53 11.97
C GLY A 254 -5.91 2.49 10.49
N TYR A 255 -4.86 1.74 10.11
CA TYR A 255 -4.48 1.60 8.70
C TYR A 255 -5.57 0.92 7.85
N PHE A 256 -6.27 -0.08 8.39
CA PHE A 256 -7.40 -0.71 7.69
C PHE A 256 -8.60 0.22 7.61
N LEU A 257 -8.88 0.99 8.66
CA LEU A 257 -9.93 2.00 8.62
C LEU A 257 -9.62 3.07 7.57
N ASN A 258 -8.40 3.59 7.54
CA ASN A 258 -7.93 4.52 6.52
C ASN A 258 -8.08 3.96 5.11
N SER A 259 -7.77 2.68 4.92
CA SER A 259 -7.87 2.00 3.62
C SER A 259 -9.30 1.89 3.08
N VAL A 260 -10.31 2.12 3.93
CA VAL A 260 -11.75 2.15 3.58
C VAL A 260 -12.38 3.52 3.86
N ASP A 261 -11.58 4.58 3.76
CA ASP A 261 -11.99 5.97 3.93
C ASP A 261 -12.67 6.25 5.28
N ARG A 262 -12.16 5.59 6.34
CA ARG A 262 -12.57 5.82 7.74
C ARG A 262 -11.35 6.14 8.59
N PHE A 263 -11.56 6.68 9.78
CA PHE A 263 -10.53 6.88 10.79
C PHE A 263 -11.00 6.40 12.16
N LYS A 264 -10.08 6.23 13.08
CA LYS A 264 -10.38 5.81 14.44
C LYS A 264 -10.55 7.07 15.29
N GLY A 265 -11.81 7.45 15.56
CA GLY A 265 -12.16 8.52 16.47
C GLY A 265 -12.35 8.02 17.91
N VAL A 266 -12.74 8.94 18.81
CA VAL A 266 -12.97 8.64 20.24
C VAL A 266 -14.10 7.62 20.42
N GLU A 267 -15.20 7.79 19.68
CA GLU A 267 -16.36 6.90 19.74
C GLU A 267 -16.23 5.62 18.89
N GLY A 268 -15.14 5.48 18.14
CA GLY A 268 -14.87 4.31 17.29
C GLY A 268 -14.54 4.65 15.85
N ALA A 269 -15.04 3.83 14.90
CA ALA A 269 -14.74 4.01 13.49
C ALA A 269 -15.67 5.06 12.85
N GLU A 270 -15.14 6.22 12.52
CA GLU A 270 -15.83 7.33 11.88
C GLU A 270 -15.55 7.40 10.38
N VAL A 271 -16.46 8.00 9.62
CA VAL A 271 -16.33 8.18 8.17
C VAL A 271 -15.58 9.48 7.90
N ARG A 272 -14.59 9.44 7.01
CA ARG A 272 -13.86 10.65 6.59
C ARG A 272 -14.77 11.63 5.84
N PRO A 273 -14.47 12.92 5.91
CA PRO A 273 -15.15 13.93 5.08
C PRO A 273 -15.06 13.56 3.59
N GLU A 274 -16.07 13.91 2.80
CA GLU A 274 -16.17 13.54 1.37
C GLU A 274 -14.95 13.95 0.54
N ASN A 275 -14.34 15.08 0.85
CA ASN A 275 -13.14 15.58 0.18
C ASN A 275 -11.87 14.76 0.46
N GLU A 276 -11.87 13.88 1.47
CA GLU A 276 -10.75 13.00 1.85
C GLU A 276 -10.98 11.55 1.45
N GLN A 277 -12.18 11.19 0.98
CA GLN A 277 -12.53 9.82 0.56
C GLN A 277 -11.94 9.52 -0.82
N ILE A 278 -10.87 8.75 -0.85
CA ILE A 278 -10.19 8.40 -2.10
C ILE A 278 -10.01 6.89 -2.32
N TYR A 279 -9.86 6.10 -1.25
CA TYR A 279 -9.43 4.71 -1.37
C TYR A 279 -10.53 3.79 -1.90
N ILE A 280 -11.76 3.88 -1.40
CA ILE A 280 -12.90 3.11 -1.90
C ILE A 280 -13.10 3.40 -3.38
N THR A 281 -13.10 4.69 -3.76
CA THR A 281 -13.23 5.10 -5.16
C THR A 281 -12.12 4.50 -6.03
N LEU A 282 -10.87 4.46 -5.54
CA LEU A 282 -9.75 3.86 -6.27
C LEU A 282 -9.86 2.34 -6.37
N PHE A 283 -10.30 1.64 -5.32
CA PHE A 283 -10.53 0.19 -5.38
C PHE A 283 -11.54 -0.15 -6.46
N ILE A 284 -12.67 0.53 -6.46
CA ILE A 284 -13.75 0.29 -7.42
C ILE A 284 -13.32 0.68 -8.83
N ARG A 285 -12.67 1.83 -9.00
CA ARG A 285 -12.08 2.24 -10.28
C ARG A 285 -11.12 1.18 -10.81
N THR A 286 -10.25 0.65 -9.97
CA THR A 286 -9.32 -0.42 -10.34
C THR A 286 -10.05 -1.67 -10.82
N MET A 287 -11.11 -2.10 -10.12
CA MET A 287 -11.90 -3.26 -10.51
C MET A 287 -12.58 -3.06 -11.87
N ILE A 288 -13.22 -1.90 -12.08
CA ILE A 288 -13.92 -1.57 -13.32
C ILE A 288 -12.94 -1.47 -14.49
N MET A 289 -11.85 -0.74 -14.31
CA MET A 289 -10.85 -0.58 -15.39
C MET A 289 -10.18 -1.91 -15.72
N SER A 290 -9.84 -2.73 -14.72
CA SER A 290 -9.28 -4.08 -14.95
C SER A 290 -10.28 -4.99 -15.65
N GLY A 291 -11.56 -4.93 -15.29
CA GLY A 291 -12.63 -5.63 -16.00
C GLY A 291 -12.80 -5.15 -17.45
N SER A 292 -12.70 -3.85 -17.70
CA SER A 292 -12.75 -3.26 -19.04
C SER A 292 -11.56 -3.70 -19.89
N ILE A 293 -10.34 -3.67 -19.35
CA ILE A 293 -9.12 -4.15 -20.01
C ILE A 293 -9.26 -5.64 -20.36
N MET A 294 -9.71 -6.46 -19.42
CA MET A 294 -9.97 -7.88 -19.63
C MET A 294 -10.97 -8.09 -20.77
N GLY A 295 -12.10 -7.39 -20.76
CA GLY A 295 -13.12 -7.46 -21.81
C GLY A 295 -12.58 -7.08 -23.18
N MET A 296 -11.83 -5.99 -23.26
CA MET A 296 -11.16 -5.56 -24.51
C MET A 296 -10.12 -6.58 -24.99
N CYS A 297 -9.36 -7.17 -24.08
CA CYS A 297 -8.41 -8.24 -24.42
C CYS A 297 -9.12 -9.50 -24.96
N VAL A 298 -10.30 -9.87 -24.43
CA VAL A 298 -11.12 -10.96 -24.98
C VAL A 298 -11.61 -10.60 -26.38
N LEU A 299 -12.17 -9.41 -26.53
CA LEU A 299 -12.76 -8.94 -27.81
C LEU A 299 -11.72 -8.94 -28.94
N LEU A 300 -10.53 -8.44 -28.67
CA LEU A 300 -9.43 -8.36 -29.65
C LEU A 300 -8.66 -9.68 -29.76
N GLY A 301 -8.41 -10.34 -28.64
CA GLY A 301 -7.60 -11.55 -28.56
C GLY A 301 -8.27 -12.79 -29.14
N TYR A 302 -9.59 -12.92 -28.97
CA TYR A 302 -10.34 -14.08 -29.45
C TYR A 302 -10.25 -14.27 -30.98
N PRO A 303 -10.53 -13.27 -31.82
CA PRO A 303 -10.36 -13.39 -33.28
C PRO A 303 -8.93 -13.71 -33.69
N ILE A 304 -7.94 -13.10 -33.04
CA ILE A 304 -6.53 -13.33 -33.33
C ILE A 304 -6.12 -14.77 -32.96
N ALA A 305 -6.48 -15.25 -31.78
CA ALA A 305 -6.22 -16.61 -31.34
C ALA A 305 -6.91 -17.65 -32.23
N TRP A 306 -8.16 -17.39 -32.63
CA TRP A 306 -8.90 -18.23 -33.57
C TRP A 306 -8.19 -18.31 -34.93
N LEU A 307 -7.76 -17.17 -35.47
CA LEU A 307 -7.02 -17.10 -36.73
C LEU A 307 -5.72 -17.93 -36.63
N LEU A 308 -4.93 -17.71 -35.57
CA LEU A 308 -3.68 -18.44 -35.32
C LEU A 308 -3.90 -19.96 -35.21
N ALA A 309 -4.97 -20.40 -34.55
CA ALA A 309 -5.27 -21.81 -34.36
C ALA A 309 -5.65 -22.53 -35.66
N ASN A 310 -6.26 -21.80 -36.62
CA ASN A 310 -6.76 -22.36 -37.88
C ASN A 310 -5.80 -22.18 -39.06
N LEU A 311 -4.71 -21.40 -38.93
CA LEU A 311 -3.71 -21.22 -39.97
C LEU A 311 -2.72 -22.39 -40.02
N PRO A 312 -2.10 -22.63 -41.23
CA PRO A 312 -0.96 -23.54 -41.36
C PRO A 312 0.18 -23.12 -40.42
N ALA A 313 0.87 -24.11 -39.83
CA ALA A 313 1.87 -23.89 -38.77
C ALA A 313 2.93 -22.82 -39.14
N ARG A 314 3.41 -22.79 -40.38
CA ARG A 314 4.42 -21.81 -40.85
C ARG A 314 3.90 -20.35 -40.74
N LYS A 315 2.64 -20.12 -41.14
CA LYS A 315 2.03 -18.78 -41.08
C LYS A 315 1.62 -18.42 -39.65
N ALA A 316 1.10 -19.40 -38.91
CA ALA A 316 0.75 -19.24 -37.50
C ALA A 316 1.96 -18.83 -36.64
N ASN A 317 3.12 -19.51 -36.84
CA ASN A 317 4.36 -19.20 -36.14
C ASN A 317 4.87 -17.78 -36.44
N LEU A 318 4.79 -17.33 -37.70
CA LEU A 318 5.19 -15.98 -38.07
C LEU A 318 4.31 -14.93 -37.38
N LEU A 319 2.99 -15.12 -37.38
CA LEU A 319 2.06 -14.22 -36.71
C LEU A 319 2.21 -14.29 -35.18
N MET A 320 2.54 -15.46 -34.62
CA MET A 320 2.82 -15.60 -33.20
C MET A 320 4.04 -14.78 -32.78
N ILE A 321 5.07 -14.70 -33.62
CA ILE A 321 6.24 -13.84 -33.37
C ILE A 321 5.81 -12.38 -33.25
N LEU A 322 4.91 -11.92 -34.14
CA LEU A 322 4.37 -10.54 -34.07
C LEU A 322 3.56 -10.29 -32.80
N VAL A 323 2.77 -11.27 -32.33
CA VAL A 323 2.03 -11.19 -31.08
C VAL A 323 3.00 -11.10 -29.88
N LEU A 324 4.13 -11.81 -29.95
CA LEU A 324 5.12 -11.84 -28.87
C LEU A 324 6.15 -10.70 -28.94
N LEU A 325 6.18 -9.95 -30.05
CA LEU A 325 7.13 -8.84 -30.24
C LEU A 325 7.15 -7.84 -29.05
N PRO A 326 6.00 -7.47 -28.47
CA PRO A 326 6.00 -6.59 -27.29
C PRO A 326 6.80 -7.12 -26.09
N PHE A 327 6.96 -8.45 -25.94
CA PHE A 327 7.73 -9.02 -24.82
C PHE A 327 9.23 -8.74 -24.91
N TRP A 328 9.75 -8.48 -26.09
CA TRP A 328 11.17 -8.19 -26.31
C TRP A 328 11.55 -6.74 -25.97
N THR A 329 10.57 -5.90 -25.72
CA THR A 329 10.77 -4.52 -25.28
C THR A 329 10.46 -4.37 -23.79
N SER A 330 11.17 -3.48 -23.10
CA SER A 330 10.87 -3.21 -21.68
C SER A 330 9.50 -2.58 -21.50
N LEU A 331 8.90 -2.79 -20.33
CA LEU A 331 7.59 -2.21 -19.99
C LEU A 331 7.63 -0.67 -20.07
N LEU A 332 8.70 -0.05 -19.56
CA LEU A 332 8.86 1.41 -19.58
C LEU A 332 8.90 1.96 -21.00
N VAL A 333 9.64 1.30 -21.91
CA VAL A 333 9.71 1.72 -23.32
C VAL A 333 8.33 1.65 -23.97
N ARG A 334 7.59 0.55 -23.75
CA ARG A 334 6.22 0.40 -24.28
C ARG A 334 5.28 1.47 -23.73
N THR A 335 5.31 1.72 -22.43
CA THR A 335 4.46 2.73 -21.80
C THR A 335 4.83 4.15 -22.25
N SER A 336 6.12 4.45 -22.39
CA SER A 336 6.57 5.74 -22.91
C SER A 336 6.16 5.94 -24.38
N ALA A 337 6.24 4.89 -25.20
CA ALA A 337 5.72 4.93 -26.56
C ALA A 337 4.22 5.26 -26.58
N TRP A 338 3.41 4.60 -25.73
CA TRP A 338 1.99 4.90 -25.60
C TRP A 338 1.73 6.32 -25.12
N LYS A 339 2.55 6.83 -24.17
CA LYS A 339 2.46 8.22 -23.72
C LYS A 339 2.62 9.20 -24.88
N VAL A 340 3.52 8.95 -25.80
CA VAL A 340 3.72 9.78 -27.01
C VAL A 340 2.59 9.59 -28.01
N LEU A 341 2.16 8.35 -28.27
CA LEU A 341 1.09 8.04 -29.23
C LEU A 341 -0.26 8.65 -28.85
N LEU A 342 -0.58 8.70 -27.55
CA LEU A 342 -1.87 9.17 -27.03
C LEU A 342 -1.94 10.69 -26.82
N GLN A 343 -0.85 11.44 -27.04
CA GLN A 343 -0.87 12.91 -26.93
C GLN A 343 -1.87 13.53 -27.92
N GLN A 344 -2.40 14.70 -27.58
CA GLN A 344 -3.32 15.43 -28.46
C GLN A 344 -2.72 15.72 -29.85
N GLN A 345 -1.41 15.99 -29.89
CA GLN A 345 -0.63 16.14 -31.12
C GLN A 345 0.16 14.87 -31.46
N GLY A 346 -0.29 13.73 -30.97
CA GLY A 346 0.36 12.43 -31.16
C GLY A 346 -0.10 11.75 -32.45
N VAL A 347 0.65 10.70 -32.82
CA VAL A 347 0.47 9.96 -34.08
C VAL A 347 -0.94 9.43 -34.27
N ILE A 348 -1.62 8.99 -33.20
CA ILE A 348 -3.00 8.48 -33.27
C ILE A 348 -3.97 9.58 -33.72
N ASN A 349 -3.90 10.75 -33.06
CA ASN A 349 -4.76 11.88 -33.42
C ASN A 349 -4.44 12.40 -34.81
N ASP A 350 -3.17 12.52 -35.18
CA ASP A 350 -2.78 12.97 -36.52
C ASP A 350 -3.24 11.98 -37.60
N THR A 351 -3.14 10.68 -37.32
CA THR A 351 -3.63 9.64 -38.24
C THR A 351 -5.16 9.69 -38.39
N LEU A 352 -5.90 9.91 -37.29
CA LEU A 352 -7.36 10.04 -37.32
C LEU A 352 -7.81 11.29 -38.11
N VAL A 353 -7.16 12.44 -37.89
CA VAL A 353 -7.43 13.66 -38.62
C VAL A 353 -7.11 13.49 -40.11
N TRP A 354 -5.96 12.88 -40.46
CA TRP A 354 -5.59 12.56 -41.83
C TRP A 354 -6.62 11.60 -42.47
N TYR A 355 -6.97 10.49 -41.80
CA TYR A 355 -7.96 9.52 -42.28
C TYR A 355 -9.29 10.20 -42.56
N HIS A 356 -9.77 11.03 -41.66
CA HIS A 356 -11.04 11.73 -41.78
C HIS A 356 -11.06 12.77 -42.91
N SER A 357 -9.90 13.36 -43.25
CA SER A 357 -9.76 14.27 -44.40
C SER A 357 -9.81 13.55 -45.75
N THR A 358 -9.71 12.21 -45.79
CA THR A 358 -9.74 11.42 -47.02
C THR A 358 -11.19 11.05 -47.40
N TRP A 359 -11.49 10.97 -48.72
CA TRP A 359 -12.80 10.52 -49.21
C TRP A 359 -13.17 9.11 -48.74
N PHE A 360 -12.16 8.25 -48.58
CA PHE A 360 -12.30 6.87 -48.11
C PHE A 360 -12.64 6.83 -46.60
N GLY A 361 -12.08 7.73 -45.81
CA GLY A 361 -12.44 7.93 -44.42
C GLY A 361 -13.89 8.33 -44.25
N GLN A 362 -14.32 9.32 -44.98
CA GLN A 362 -15.72 9.79 -44.95
C GLN A 362 -16.74 8.70 -45.35
N LEU A 363 -16.36 7.81 -46.27
CA LEU A 363 -17.21 6.68 -46.68
C LEU A 363 -17.30 5.61 -45.56
N LEU A 364 -16.22 5.36 -44.82
CA LEU A 364 -16.16 4.34 -43.76
C LEU A 364 -16.49 4.89 -42.37
N ASP A 365 -16.61 6.19 -42.20
CA ASP A 365 -16.98 6.84 -40.93
C ASP A 365 -18.19 6.20 -40.25
N PRO A 366 -19.30 5.88 -40.92
CA PRO A 366 -20.45 5.25 -40.25
C PRO A 366 -20.10 3.89 -39.65
N VAL A 367 -19.21 3.11 -40.29
CA VAL A 367 -18.76 1.79 -39.79
C VAL A 367 -17.82 1.96 -38.64
N PHE A 368 -16.88 2.90 -38.76
CA PHE A 368 -15.91 3.19 -37.71
C PHE A 368 -16.58 3.76 -36.46
N MET A 369 -17.49 4.72 -36.63
CA MET A 369 -18.30 5.28 -35.56
C MET A 369 -19.26 4.25 -34.95
N GLY A 370 -19.78 3.32 -35.75
CA GLY A 370 -20.57 2.20 -35.27
C GLY A 370 -19.78 1.28 -34.35
N LEU A 371 -18.54 0.93 -34.71
CA LEU A 371 -17.63 0.13 -33.85
C LEU A 371 -17.24 0.88 -32.57
N LEU A 372 -16.93 2.17 -32.68
CA LEU A 372 -16.65 3.01 -31.50
C LEU A 372 -17.88 3.08 -30.59
N ASN A 373 -19.06 3.23 -31.12
CA ASN A 373 -20.31 3.27 -30.35
C ASN A 373 -20.59 1.92 -29.66
N ILE A 374 -20.24 0.79 -30.25
CA ILE A 374 -20.33 -0.54 -29.59
C ILE A 374 -19.37 -0.62 -28.42
N CYS A 375 -18.11 -0.18 -28.59
CA CYS A 375 -17.14 -0.13 -27.49
C CYS A 375 -17.62 0.84 -26.39
N TYR A 376 -18.17 1.99 -26.77
CA TYR A 376 -18.74 2.98 -25.86
C TYR A 376 -19.97 2.43 -25.11
N ALA A 377 -20.87 1.74 -25.78
CA ALA A 377 -22.02 1.10 -25.15
C ALA A 377 -21.60 0.05 -24.11
N PHE A 378 -20.55 -0.73 -24.41
CA PHE A 378 -20.00 -1.70 -23.45
C PHE A 378 -19.45 -1.00 -22.19
N VAL A 379 -18.69 0.06 -22.39
CA VAL A 379 -18.16 0.87 -21.29
C VAL A 379 -19.28 1.55 -20.51
N ASN A 380 -20.31 2.09 -21.21
CA ASN A 380 -21.47 2.72 -20.57
C ASN A 380 -22.31 1.73 -19.72
N VAL A 381 -22.43 0.48 -20.14
CA VAL A 381 -23.12 -0.55 -19.34
C VAL A 381 -22.36 -0.77 -18.02
N ILE A 382 -21.03 -0.83 -18.08
CA ILE A 382 -20.21 -0.97 -16.86
C ILE A 382 -20.39 0.26 -15.96
N THR A 383 -20.35 1.46 -16.54
CA THR A 383 -20.55 2.72 -15.82
C THR A 383 -21.97 2.84 -15.24
N TRP A 384 -22.98 2.36 -15.97
CA TRP A 384 -24.36 2.33 -15.49
C TRP A 384 -24.51 1.38 -14.30
N VAL A 385 -23.96 0.16 -14.38
CA VAL A 385 -23.94 -0.80 -13.26
C VAL A 385 -23.26 -0.16 -12.03
N TRP A 386 -22.16 0.56 -12.26
CA TRP A 386 -21.47 1.28 -11.21
C TRP A 386 -22.34 2.37 -10.57
N ASN A 387 -22.98 3.22 -11.37
CA ASN A 387 -23.83 4.29 -10.86
C ASN A 387 -25.05 3.75 -10.08
N VAL A 388 -25.60 2.60 -10.51
CA VAL A 388 -26.67 1.91 -9.77
C VAL A 388 -26.17 1.40 -8.41
N LEU A 389 -24.98 0.79 -8.37
CA LEU A 389 -24.39 0.32 -7.12
C LEU A 389 -24.02 1.49 -6.18
N ASN A 390 -23.54 2.60 -6.72
CA ASN A 390 -23.24 3.82 -5.97
C ASN A 390 -24.52 4.45 -5.38
N GLY A 391 -25.60 4.48 -6.14
CA GLY A 391 -26.90 4.96 -5.65
C GLY A 391 -27.49 4.11 -4.52
N ILE A 392 -27.19 2.81 -4.48
CA ILE A 392 -27.63 1.90 -3.42
C ILE A 392 -26.81 2.13 -2.13
N TRP A 393 -25.54 2.52 -2.22
CA TRP A 393 -24.63 2.66 -1.08
C TRP A 393 -24.32 4.11 -0.68
N GLY A 394 -25.00 5.09 -1.28
CA GLY A 394 -24.86 6.51 -0.89
C GLY A 394 -23.51 7.13 -1.23
N GLY A 395 -22.82 6.61 -2.24
CA GLY A 395 -21.53 7.13 -2.69
C GLY A 395 -21.66 8.34 -3.61
N THR A 396 -20.65 9.19 -3.57
CA THR A 396 -20.49 10.41 -4.36
C THR A 396 -20.21 10.14 -5.84
N ASP A 397 -20.50 11.12 -6.64
CA ASP A 397 -20.26 11.32 -8.09
C ASP A 397 -19.87 10.10 -8.92
N GLY A 398 -20.78 9.71 -9.83
CA GLY A 398 -20.60 8.58 -10.72
C GLY A 398 -19.32 8.66 -11.56
N LEU A 399 -18.79 7.51 -11.90
CA LEU A 399 -17.67 7.37 -12.84
C LEU A 399 -18.13 7.86 -14.22
N TYR A 400 -17.85 9.10 -14.56
CA TYR A 400 -18.09 9.62 -15.91
C TYR A 400 -16.84 9.36 -16.76
N LEU A 401 -17.00 8.48 -17.74
CA LEU A 401 -16.10 8.46 -18.88
C LEU A 401 -16.56 9.62 -19.79
N ASP A 402 -15.88 10.75 -19.71
CA ASP A 402 -16.04 11.85 -20.64
C ASP A 402 -15.60 11.40 -22.04
N TRP A 403 -16.55 10.88 -22.78
CA TRP A 403 -16.40 10.60 -24.19
C TRP A 403 -17.14 11.69 -24.98
N ALA A 404 -16.42 12.68 -25.45
CA ALA A 404 -16.97 13.68 -26.34
C ALA A 404 -17.20 13.08 -27.74
N ALA A 405 -18.41 12.61 -28.00
CA ALA A 405 -18.87 12.19 -29.31
C ALA A 405 -19.48 13.38 -30.06
N ALA A 406 -18.69 14.37 -30.46
CA ALA A 406 -19.18 15.42 -31.32
C ALA A 406 -18.03 16.09 -32.08
N GLY A 407 -17.89 15.72 -33.33
CA GLY A 407 -16.94 16.33 -34.25
C GLY A 407 -15.52 15.79 -34.09
N PHE A 408 -14.77 15.72 -35.21
CA PHE A 408 -13.38 15.27 -35.19
C PHE A 408 -12.44 16.33 -34.59
N GLU A 409 -12.72 16.75 -33.37
CA GLU A 409 -11.73 17.39 -32.54
C GLU A 409 -10.73 16.32 -32.07
N ARG A 410 -9.47 16.71 -31.90
CA ARG A 410 -8.40 15.83 -31.40
C ARG A 410 -8.82 15.24 -30.07
N LEU A 411 -8.82 13.92 -29.98
CA LEU A 411 -9.28 13.19 -28.80
C LEU A 411 -8.31 13.41 -27.63
N ALA A 412 -8.83 13.73 -26.47
CA ALA A 412 -8.05 13.77 -25.23
C ALA A 412 -7.84 12.32 -24.73
N LEU A 413 -6.87 11.62 -25.32
CA LEU A 413 -6.60 10.20 -24.99
C LEU A 413 -5.59 10.02 -23.86
N ILE A 414 -4.76 11.03 -23.58
CA ILE A 414 -3.77 11.00 -22.49
C ILE A 414 -4.34 11.60 -21.22
N ASN A 415 -3.78 11.19 -20.07
CA ASN A 415 -4.11 11.64 -18.71
C ASN A 415 -5.57 11.34 -18.31
N ASN A 416 -6.12 10.25 -18.81
CA ASN A 416 -7.48 9.81 -18.48
C ASN A 416 -7.60 8.27 -18.45
N GLN A 417 -8.76 7.79 -18.05
CA GLN A 417 -9.07 6.36 -17.96
C GLN A 417 -9.00 5.67 -19.33
N THR A 418 -9.48 6.32 -20.39
CA THR A 418 -9.49 5.76 -21.75
C THR A 418 -8.09 5.44 -22.25
N GLY A 419 -7.15 6.39 -22.08
CA GLY A 419 -5.74 6.17 -22.44
C GLY A 419 -5.11 5.02 -21.67
N THR A 420 -5.42 4.91 -20.37
CA THR A 420 -4.96 3.79 -19.54
C THR A 420 -5.49 2.46 -20.06
N VAL A 421 -6.80 2.36 -20.35
CA VAL A 421 -7.42 1.13 -20.88
C VAL A 421 -6.82 0.74 -22.22
N ILE A 422 -6.62 1.68 -23.15
CA ILE A 422 -6.01 1.41 -24.46
C ILE A 422 -4.58 0.88 -24.30
N ALA A 423 -3.74 1.61 -23.55
CA ALA A 423 -2.34 1.22 -23.38
C ALA A 423 -2.21 -0.14 -22.67
N MET A 424 -2.97 -0.35 -21.60
CA MET A 424 -2.98 -1.59 -20.84
C MET A 424 -3.52 -2.77 -21.65
N THR A 425 -4.57 -2.56 -22.45
CA THR A 425 -5.11 -3.60 -23.35
C THR A 425 -4.03 -4.08 -24.31
N HIS A 426 -3.31 -3.16 -24.97
CA HIS A 426 -2.22 -3.55 -25.86
C HIS A 426 -1.10 -4.31 -25.15
N ILE A 427 -0.72 -3.85 -23.95
CA ILE A 427 0.35 -4.48 -23.17
C ILE A 427 -0.03 -5.89 -22.72
N LEU A 428 -1.30 -6.09 -22.34
CA LEU A 428 -1.79 -7.36 -21.79
C LEU A 428 -2.41 -8.30 -22.83
N LEU A 429 -2.66 -7.83 -24.05
CA LEU A 429 -3.26 -8.60 -25.13
C LEU A 429 -2.54 -9.95 -25.40
N PRO A 430 -1.21 -10.04 -25.43
CA PRO A 430 -0.53 -11.32 -25.61
C PRO A 430 -0.85 -12.36 -24.52
N PHE A 431 -1.04 -11.90 -23.26
CA PHE A 431 -1.41 -12.77 -22.14
C PHE A 431 -2.83 -13.37 -22.28
N MET A 432 -3.69 -12.73 -23.05
CA MET A 432 -5.00 -13.28 -23.45
C MET A 432 -4.86 -14.25 -24.61
N ILE A 433 -4.08 -13.88 -25.65
CA ILE A 433 -3.97 -14.65 -26.90
C ILE A 433 -3.31 -16.02 -26.65
N LEU A 434 -2.27 -16.09 -25.81
CA LEU A 434 -1.51 -17.33 -25.61
C LEU A 434 -2.35 -18.48 -25.01
N PRO A 435 -3.08 -18.30 -23.88
CA PRO A 435 -3.95 -19.35 -23.35
C PRO A 435 -5.09 -19.72 -24.32
N LEU A 436 -5.70 -18.72 -24.95
CA LEU A 436 -6.74 -18.94 -25.96
C LEU A 436 -6.22 -19.78 -27.11
N PHE A 437 -5.08 -19.41 -27.70
CA PHE A 437 -4.46 -20.16 -28.80
C PHE A 437 -4.13 -21.59 -28.38
N SER A 438 -3.55 -21.78 -27.19
CA SER A 438 -3.20 -23.10 -26.66
C SER A 438 -4.41 -24.03 -26.60
N VAL A 439 -5.53 -23.57 -26.05
CA VAL A 439 -6.78 -24.34 -25.98
C VAL A 439 -7.39 -24.53 -27.36
N MET A 440 -7.51 -23.47 -28.16
CA MET A 440 -8.12 -23.53 -29.49
C MET A 440 -7.37 -24.47 -30.45
N LYS A 441 -6.04 -24.58 -30.29
CA LYS A 441 -5.20 -25.45 -31.11
C LYS A 441 -5.46 -26.95 -30.86
N THR A 442 -5.94 -27.29 -29.66
CA THR A 442 -6.28 -28.68 -29.31
C THR A 442 -7.68 -29.11 -29.78
N ILE A 443 -8.55 -28.16 -30.21
CA ILE A 443 -9.92 -28.47 -30.65
C ILE A 443 -9.86 -29.18 -32.02
N PRO A 444 -10.33 -30.44 -32.12
CA PRO A 444 -10.28 -31.19 -33.40
C PRO A 444 -11.23 -30.58 -34.45
N ILE A 445 -10.73 -30.35 -35.65
CA ILE A 445 -11.56 -29.87 -36.78
C ILE A 445 -12.70 -30.84 -37.13
N SER A 446 -12.53 -32.13 -36.79
CA SER A 446 -13.57 -33.14 -36.98
C SER A 446 -14.90 -32.81 -36.29
N TYR A 447 -14.88 -32.13 -35.17
CA TYR A 447 -16.11 -31.74 -34.46
C TYR A 447 -16.93 -30.73 -35.26
N LEU A 448 -16.28 -29.75 -35.86
CA LEU A 448 -16.97 -28.79 -36.77
C LEU A 448 -17.46 -29.47 -38.04
N ARG A 449 -16.71 -30.42 -38.60
CA ARG A 449 -17.13 -31.21 -39.80
C ARG A 449 -18.33 -32.07 -39.48
N ALA A 450 -18.35 -32.74 -38.33
CA ALA A 450 -19.47 -33.56 -37.86
C ALA A 450 -20.75 -32.72 -37.68
N ALA A 451 -20.62 -31.56 -37.02
CA ALA A 451 -21.76 -30.63 -36.88
C ALA A 451 -22.35 -30.19 -38.24
N LYS A 452 -21.47 -29.88 -39.22
CA LYS A 452 -21.90 -29.50 -40.58
C LYS A 452 -22.53 -30.68 -41.31
N SER A 453 -22.03 -31.90 -41.15
CA SER A 453 -22.61 -33.11 -41.73
C SER A 453 -24.02 -33.40 -41.18
N LEU A 454 -24.30 -32.94 -39.96
CA LEU A 454 -25.64 -33.00 -39.34
C LEU A 454 -26.53 -31.80 -39.70
N GLY A 455 -26.14 -30.97 -40.70
CA GLY A 455 -26.92 -29.85 -41.19
C GLY A 455 -26.70 -28.51 -40.49
N ALA A 456 -25.73 -28.38 -39.59
CA ALA A 456 -25.46 -27.11 -38.95
C ALA A 456 -24.80 -26.12 -39.93
N THR A 457 -25.25 -24.85 -39.90
CA THR A 457 -24.57 -23.75 -40.60
C THR A 457 -23.22 -23.44 -39.94
N ASN A 458 -22.35 -22.72 -40.67
CA ASN A 458 -21.04 -22.29 -40.11
C ASN A 458 -21.21 -21.54 -38.79
N TRP A 459 -22.23 -20.66 -38.71
CA TRP A 459 -22.54 -19.89 -37.51
C TRP A 459 -22.99 -20.78 -36.34
N THR A 460 -23.93 -21.70 -36.61
CA THR A 460 -24.43 -22.65 -35.60
C THR A 460 -23.32 -23.57 -35.10
N ALA A 461 -22.48 -24.11 -35.99
CA ALA A 461 -21.36 -24.97 -35.64
C ALA A 461 -20.31 -24.21 -34.79
N PHE A 462 -20.06 -22.93 -35.13
CA PHE A 462 -19.19 -22.11 -34.33
C PHE A 462 -19.73 -21.91 -32.89
N TRP A 463 -20.95 -21.38 -32.74
CA TRP A 463 -21.48 -21.03 -31.44
C TRP A 463 -21.88 -22.23 -30.57
N ARG A 464 -22.32 -23.35 -31.15
CA ARG A 464 -22.76 -24.53 -30.39
C ARG A 464 -21.67 -25.57 -30.17
N VAL A 465 -20.61 -25.59 -30.97
CA VAL A 465 -19.57 -26.62 -30.88
C VAL A 465 -18.21 -26.03 -30.58
N TYR A 466 -17.76 -25.04 -31.34
CA TYR A 466 -16.40 -24.50 -31.21
C TYR A 466 -16.26 -23.56 -30.01
N PHE A 467 -17.14 -22.60 -29.88
CA PHE A 467 -17.09 -21.58 -28.81
C PHE A 467 -17.13 -22.22 -27.40
N PRO A 468 -18.05 -23.15 -27.08
CA PRO A 468 -18.05 -23.77 -25.75
C PRO A 468 -16.75 -24.49 -25.39
N GLN A 469 -16.08 -25.10 -26.39
CA GLN A 469 -14.78 -25.76 -26.17
C GLN A 469 -13.63 -24.78 -25.99
N SER A 470 -13.78 -23.53 -26.45
CA SER A 470 -12.78 -22.46 -26.25
C SER A 470 -12.94 -21.72 -24.92
N VAL A 471 -14.07 -21.90 -24.20
CA VAL A 471 -14.35 -21.23 -22.91
C VAL A 471 -13.26 -21.44 -21.86
N PRO A 472 -12.67 -22.63 -21.70
CA PRO A 472 -11.55 -22.80 -20.76
C PRO A 472 -10.36 -21.91 -21.10
N GLY A 473 -10.08 -21.69 -22.39
CA GLY A 473 -9.02 -20.78 -22.84
C GLY A 473 -9.34 -19.31 -22.58
N ILE A 474 -10.62 -18.91 -22.77
CA ILE A 474 -11.09 -17.58 -22.41
C ILE A 474 -10.89 -17.37 -20.90
N GLY A 475 -11.32 -18.33 -20.10
CA GLY A 475 -11.22 -18.24 -18.67
C GLY A 475 -9.77 -18.11 -18.18
N ALA A 476 -8.88 -18.96 -18.68
CA ALA A 476 -7.45 -18.90 -18.32
C ALA A 476 -6.83 -17.54 -18.72
N GLY A 477 -7.16 -17.01 -19.90
CA GLY A 477 -6.73 -15.69 -20.33
C GLY A 477 -7.32 -14.55 -19.50
N CYS A 478 -8.62 -14.63 -19.17
CA CYS A 478 -9.31 -13.62 -18.37
C CYS A 478 -8.69 -13.46 -16.98
N ILE A 479 -8.48 -14.58 -16.27
CA ILE A 479 -7.91 -14.52 -14.92
C ILE A 479 -6.49 -13.96 -14.95
N LEU A 480 -5.67 -14.37 -15.92
CA LEU A 480 -4.31 -13.90 -16.06
C LEU A 480 -4.26 -12.39 -16.35
N VAL A 481 -5.03 -11.92 -17.32
CA VAL A 481 -5.10 -10.50 -17.68
C VAL A 481 -5.67 -9.66 -16.53
N PHE A 482 -6.70 -10.15 -15.85
CA PHE A 482 -7.34 -9.44 -14.74
C PHE A 482 -6.38 -9.27 -13.56
N ILE A 483 -5.71 -10.35 -13.11
CA ILE A 483 -4.74 -10.29 -12.01
C ILE A 483 -3.57 -9.38 -12.36
N LEU A 484 -3.02 -9.51 -13.58
CA LEU A 484 -1.94 -8.64 -14.02
C LEU A 484 -2.39 -7.18 -14.07
N SER A 485 -3.57 -6.86 -14.59
CA SER A 485 -4.03 -5.47 -14.71
C SER A 485 -4.20 -4.78 -13.37
N ILE A 486 -4.68 -5.47 -12.34
CA ILE A 486 -4.83 -4.93 -10.98
C ILE A 486 -3.47 -4.56 -10.37
N GLY A 487 -2.45 -5.40 -10.60
CA GLY A 487 -1.10 -5.20 -10.05
C GLY A 487 -0.25 -4.17 -10.81
N TYR A 488 -0.66 -3.76 -12.01
CA TYR A 488 0.09 -2.76 -12.77
C TYR A 488 -0.08 -1.35 -12.18
N TYR A 489 1.04 -0.66 -11.94
CA TYR A 489 1.01 0.74 -11.49
C TYR A 489 1.78 1.68 -12.44
N ILE A 490 2.82 1.20 -13.15
CA ILE A 490 3.68 2.04 -13.99
C ILE A 490 2.89 2.64 -15.15
N THR A 491 2.09 1.84 -15.85
CA THR A 491 1.34 2.32 -17.01
C THR A 491 0.23 3.30 -16.60
N PRO A 492 -0.63 3.03 -15.61
CA PRO A 492 -1.59 4.00 -15.11
C PRO A 492 -0.94 5.31 -14.64
N GLU A 493 0.23 5.26 -13.98
CA GLU A 493 0.95 6.43 -13.52
C GLU A 493 1.39 7.34 -14.68
N LEU A 494 1.92 6.74 -15.76
CA LEU A 494 2.48 7.50 -16.87
C LEU A 494 1.44 8.02 -17.88
N VAL A 495 0.30 7.33 -18.01
CA VAL A 495 -0.70 7.58 -19.06
C VAL A 495 -2.04 8.04 -18.50
N GLY A 496 -2.37 7.63 -17.26
CA GLY A 496 -3.72 7.78 -16.70
C GLY A 496 -4.02 9.15 -16.09
N GLY A 497 -2.98 9.92 -15.69
CA GLY A 497 -3.19 11.15 -14.92
C GLY A 497 -3.98 10.88 -13.62
N THR A 498 -4.61 11.91 -13.07
CA THR A 498 -5.35 11.79 -11.78
C THR A 498 -6.61 10.91 -11.86
N LYS A 499 -7.26 10.85 -13.02
CA LYS A 499 -8.49 10.08 -13.24
C LYS A 499 -8.24 8.63 -13.65
N GLY A 500 -7.05 8.28 -14.14
CA GLY A 500 -6.70 6.96 -14.67
C GLY A 500 -5.79 6.11 -13.79
N VAL A 501 -5.46 6.56 -12.58
CA VAL A 501 -4.64 5.81 -11.61
C VAL A 501 -5.44 4.74 -10.88
N PHE A 502 -4.74 3.69 -10.48
CA PHE A 502 -5.24 2.53 -9.76
C PHE A 502 -4.89 2.58 -8.27
N ILE A 503 -5.48 1.70 -7.48
CA ILE A 503 -5.10 1.54 -6.07
C ILE A 503 -3.62 1.14 -5.92
N SER A 504 -3.06 0.35 -6.84
CA SER A 504 -1.66 -0.03 -6.89
C SER A 504 -0.70 1.19 -6.98
N ASN A 505 -1.13 2.28 -7.61
CA ASN A 505 -0.38 3.54 -7.64
C ASN A 505 -0.28 4.17 -6.24
N ARG A 506 -1.35 4.12 -5.45
CA ARG A 506 -1.35 4.63 -4.06
C ARG A 506 -0.51 3.75 -3.14
N ILE A 507 -0.57 2.43 -3.31
CA ILE A 507 0.31 1.51 -2.58
C ILE A 507 1.78 1.86 -2.88
N ALA A 508 2.15 2.00 -4.17
CA ALA A 508 3.50 2.39 -4.56
C ALA A 508 3.91 3.76 -4.01
N TYR A 509 3.01 4.75 -4.02
CA TYR A 509 3.23 6.07 -3.43
C TYR A 509 3.51 5.98 -1.92
N HIS A 510 2.75 5.18 -1.17
CA HIS A 510 2.93 5.03 0.27
C HIS A 510 4.22 4.28 0.64
N ILE A 511 4.72 3.43 -0.25
CA ILE A 511 6.02 2.76 -0.08
C ILE A 511 7.18 3.71 -0.38
N SER A 512 7.12 4.46 -1.49
CA SER A 512 8.29 5.17 -2.05
C SER A 512 8.36 6.66 -1.68
N SER A 513 7.22 7.32 -1.47
CA SER A 513 7.15 8.77 -1.31
C SER A 513 6.71 9.20 0.07
N SER A 514 5.61 8.67 0.59
CA SER A 514 5.12 9.02 1.91
C SER A 514 5.71 8.18 3.03
N LEU A 515 6.37 7.05 2.70
CA LEU A 515 6.97 6.10 3.63
C LEU A 515 6.01 5.57 4.71
N ASN A 516 4.70 5.62 4.43
CA ASN A 516 3.66 5.05 5.30
C ASN A 516 3.46 3.57 4.98
N TRP A 517 4.40 2.75 5.45
CA TRP A 517 4.43 1.31 5.17
C TRP A 517 3.19 0.58 5.71
N GLY A 518 2.67 0.99 6.88
CA GLY A 518 1.48 0.39 7.48
C GLY A 518 0.24 0.56 6.60
N LEU A 519 0.01 1.78 6.08
CA LEU A 519 -1.10 2.04 5.17
C LEU A 519 -0.92 1.35 3.81
N ALA A 520 0.31 1.34 3.27
CA ALA A 520 0.61 0.59 2.05
C ALA A 520 0.31 -0.92 2.22
N ALA A 521 0.72 -1.48 3.37
CA ALA A 521 0.48 -2.87 3.73
C ALA A 521 -1.02 -3.19 3.90
N ALA A 522 -1.78 -2.31 4.54
CA ALA A 522 -3.23 -2.49 4.71
C ALA A 522 -3.97 -2.44 3.36
N LEU A 523 -3.65 -1.46 2.50
CA LEU A 523 -4.19 -1.37 1.13
C LEU A 523 -3.85 -2.61 0.30
N GLY A 524 -2.58 -3.07 0.38
CA GLY A 524 -2.11 -4.29 -0.28
C GLY A 524 -2.82 -5.55 0.23
N THR A 525 -3.07 -5.63 1.53
CA THR A 525 -3.80 -6.74 2.16
C THR A 525 -5.25 -6.81 1.69
N ILE A 526 -5.96 -5.67 1.67
CA ILE A 526 -7.33 -5.61 1.13
C ILE A 526 -7.34 -6.03 -0.34
N LEU A 527 -6.40 -5.51 -1.13
CA LEU A 527 -6.28 -5.87 -2.54
C LEU A 527 -6.03 -7.38 -2.73
N LEU A 528 -5.14 -7.96 -1.92
CA LEU A 528 -4.86 -9.40 -1.94
C LEU A 528 -6.12 -10.22 -1.61
N VAL A 529 -6.87 -9.83 -0.57
CA VAL A 529 -8.12 -10.52 -0.18
C VAL A 529 -9.16 -10.44 -1.30
N ILE A 530 -9.32 -9.27 -1.94
CA ILE A 530 -10.24 -9.10 -3.08
C ILE A 530 -9.82 -10.01 -4.24
N VAL A 531 -8.54 -10.01 -4.62
CA VAL A 531 -8.03 -10.84 -5.72
C VAL A 531 -8.19 -12.33 -5.42
N MET A 532 -7.88 -12.77 -4.19
CA MET A 532 -8.07 -14.16 -3.75
C MET A 532 -9.54 -14.57 -3.78
N GLY A 533 -10.44 -13.70 -3.33
CA GLY A 533 -11.88 -13.93 -3.38
C GLY A 533 -12.40 -14.07 -4.80
N LEU A 534 -11.96 -13.19 -5.71
CA LEU A 534 -12.32 -13.24 -7.13
C LEU A 534 -11.74 -14.49 -7.81
N TYR A 535 -10.49 -14.86 -7.48
CA TYR A 535 -9.88 -16.11 -7.96
C TYR A 535 -10.68 -17.34 -7.51
N TRP A 536 -11.05 -17.41 -6.23
CA TRP A 536 -11.86 -18.50 -5.69
C TRP A 536 -13.25 -18.58 -6.35
N MET A 537 -13.90 -17.43 -6.55
CA MET A 537 -15.19 -17.35 -7.25
C MET A 537 -15.06 -17.84 -8.69
N TYR A 538 -14.01 -17.42 -9.39
CA TYR A 538 -13.72 -17.87 -10.75
C TYR A 538 -13.49 -19.39 -10.82
N ASP A 539 -12.65 -19.92 -9.92
CA ASP A 539 -12.36 -21.36 -9.87
C ASP A 539 -13.65 -22.19 -9.69
N LYS A 540 -14.56 -21.71 -8.83
CA LYS A 540 -15.85 -22.36 -8.60
C LYS A 540 -16.80 -22.29 -9.81
N ILE A 541 -16.76 -21.21 -10.59
CA ILE A 541 -17.65 -21.02 -11.76
C ILE A 541 -17.13 -21.77 -12.99
N VAL A 542 -15.83 -21.65 -13.29
CA VAL A 542 -15.23 -22.22 -14.49
C VAL A 542 -14.73 -23.65 -14.27
N GLY A 543 -14.40 -23.99 -13.02
CA GLY A 543 -13.94 -25.32 -12.61
C GLY A 543 -12.60 -25.69 -13.24
N ILE A 544 -11.50 -25.34 -12.57
CA ILE A 544 -10.14 -25.74 -13.03
C ILE A 544 -10.04 -27.27 -13.16
N ASP A 545 -10.80 -28.04 -12.40
CA ASP A 545 -10.90 -29.49 -12.52
C ASP A 545 -11.47 -29.96 -13.87
N ASN A 546 -12.26 -29.14 -14.56
CA ASN A 546 -12.75 -29.43 -15.90
C ASN A 546 -11.72 -29.14 -17.00
N VAL A 547 -10.61 -28.45 -16.68
CA VAL A 547 -9.47 -28.18 -17.57
C VAL A 547 -8.45 -29.32 -17.51
N LYS A 548 -8.69 -30.38 -16.76
CA LYS A 548 -7.93 -31.62 -16.91
C LYS A 548 -8.09 -32.09 -18.34
N LEU A 549 -7.17 -31.63 -19.16
CA LEU A 549 -6.87 -32.13 -20.49
C LEU A 549 -6.98 -33.65 -20.43
N GLY A 550 -7.88 -34.21 -21.26
CA GLY A 550 -8.19 -35.62 -21.26
C GLY A 550 -6.95 -36.46 -21.14
N GLY A 551 -6.86 -37.20 -20.03
CA GLY A 551 -6.04 -38.38 -19.90
C GLY A 551 -6.87 -39.56 -20.34
#